data_d8f63d3a5e3d010529c6fba76a777b4f
#
_entry.id   d8f63d3a5e3d010529c6fba76a777b4f
#
_cell.length_a   1.000
_cell.length_b   1.000
_cell.length_c   1.000
_cell.angle_alpha   90.00
_cell.angle_beta   90.00
_cell.angle_gamma   90.00
#
_symmetry.space_group_name_H-M   'P 1'
#
loop_
_entity.id
_entity.type
_entity.pdbx_description
1 polymer ?
#
loop_
_entity_poly.entity_id
_entity_poly.type
_entity_poly.pdbx_seq_one_letter_code
_entity_poly.pdbx_strand_id
1 'polypeptide(L)'
;MVFPPFSRIFDVIKSREEPRCRKLSNSKQGDTLLKTNILKLVKWFCRRLTYNELASAIILFHEVLSNSRSDIELRPDEKPPHYRNFRVDMVRPLTEAPEPKRTIPTLDWKKLKSEYEKKTGKPLSIVRRRKKSIQPASDCICEHCNAPSRYLYLNDGKKANQVLCKICNKLSPTHRIRIESKAKYFCPYCGGAMYLWKQDALRTIFKCPGNKCPFYLKNLKELTTEEHEMRTSGNTSQFKLHYQYREYHFKPQDLLCARPAFQTKTDLFRIRNNSHVVSMSLTYFINIGLSSRQTKEALLRIHNIKISHQSIINYANSAASLICGFVDKNSPKPKDTVAGDETYIIVENRMQYTWFNIEGSSKAICGFNLSGTRGTAPCLALQYNTYGPPEDDTGTVFEYVADGLPSYDSAIMAYNKGLPKDKIVRHKVVGLENLDTESKEYRQFKQIIERLNRTYKFHTRPRAGFKTFEGAVCLTVLFVAFYNFMRSHSSLKGNVPVQLECLKNIELYPQMWNTLLSQAA
;
A
#
# COMPACT_ATOMS: atom_id res chain seq x y z
N MET A 1 43.98 -29.44 -7.59
CA MET A 1 44.33 -28.28 -6.75
C MET A 1 43.83 -28.55 -5.36
N VAL A 2 44.74 -28.68 -4.42
CA VAL A 2 44.45 -29.07 -3.02
C VAL A 2 44.02 -27.81 -2.27
N PHE A 3 42.81 -27.77 -1.77
CA PHE A 3 42.32 -26.66 -0.94
C PHE A 3 42.94 -26.74 0.46
N PRO A 4 43.39 -25.61 1.06
CA PRO A 4 43.83 -25.59 2.43
C PRO A 4 42.63 -25.78 3.38
N PRO A 5 42.81 -26.37 4.57
CA PRO A 5 41.74 -26.81 5.44
C PRO A 5 41.01 -25.63 6.08
N PHE A 6 39.70 -25.74 6.10
CA PHE A 6 38.67 -24.83 6.61
C PHE A 6 38.79 -24.41 8.10
N SER A 7 39.76 -24.97 8.85
CA SER A 7 39.95 -24.70 10.27
C SER A 7 40.28 -23.26 10.63
N ARG A 8 41.04 -22.53 9.79
CA ARG A 8 41.45 -21.15 10.11
C ARG A 8 40.35 -20.09 10.10
N ILE A 9 39.25 -20.32 9.37
CA ILE A 9 38.12 -19.37 9.34
C ILE A 9 37.26 -19.52 10.59
N PHE A 10 37.10 -20.74 11.09
CA PHE A 10 36.34 -21.03 12.32
C PHE A 10 37.06 -20.60 13.60
N ASP A 11 38.40 -20.66 13.64
CA ASP A 11 39.17 -20.26 14.81
C ASP A 11 39.18 -18.75 15.04
N VAL A 12 39.04 -17.95 13.97
CA VAL A 12 38.92 -16.49 14.08
C VAL A 12 37.52 -16.06 14.60
N ILE A 13 36.51 -16.90 14.39
CA ILE A 13 35.14 -16.64 14.87
C ILE A 13 34.95 -17.06 16.31
N LYS A 14 35.68 -18.09 16.80
CA LYS A 14 35.56 -18.64 18.16
C LYS A 14 36.36 -17.90 19.23
N SER A 15 37.27 -17.01 18.91
CA SER A 15 38.20 -16.38 19.87
C SER A 15 37.73 -15.03 20.44
N ARG A 16 36.46 -14.68 20.39
CA ARG A 16 35.96 -13.49 21.07
C ARG A 16 34.64 -13.74 21.80
N GLU A 17 34.68 -13.43 23.08
CA GLU A 17 33.57 -13.41 24.04
C GLU A 17 32.32 -12.70 23.46
N GLU A 18 31.16 -13.28 23.73
CA GLU A 18 29.85 -12.74 23.40
C GLU A 18 29.65 -11.33 23.99
N PRO A 19 29.32 -10.31 23.19
CA PRO A 19 28.81 -9.07 23.75
C PRO A 19 27.37 -9.28 24.21
N ARG A 20 27.13 -9.13 25.50
CA ARG A 20 25.80 -9.12 26.13
C ARG A 20 24.83 -8.25 25.34
N CYS A 21 23.81 -8.87 24.78
CA CYS A 21 22.69 -8.18 24.12
C CYS A 21 21.96 -7.28 25.12
N ARG A 22 22.22 -5.98 25.11
CA ARG A 22 21.31 -4.98 25.68
C ARG A 22 20.17 -4.74 24.71
N LYS A 23 18.94 -4.87 25.19
CA LYS A 23 17.70 -4.53 24.47
C LYS A 23 17.81 -3.10 23.94
N LEU A 24 17.88 -2.94 22.63
CA LEU A 24 17.86 -1.65 21.95
C LEU A 24 16.42 -1.30 21.58
N SER A 25 15.95 -0.21 22.12
CA SER A 25 14.70 0.44 21.77
C SER A 25 14.76 0.99 20.34
N ASN A 26 13.65 0.84 19.60
CA ASN A 26 13.46 1.34 18.24
C ASN A 26 13.74 2.84 18.12
N SER A 27 14.86 3.23 17.52
CA SER A 27 15.12 4.60 17.07
C SER A 27 15.93 4.58 15.77
N LYS A 28 15.75 5.60 14.93
CA LYS A 28 16.49 5.83 13.67
C LYS A 28 18.03 5.83 13.85
N GLN A 29 18.52 5.95 15.07
CA GLN A 29 19.94 5.85 15.41
C GLN A 29 20.47 4.40 15.35
N GLY A 30 19.64 3.38 15.57
CA GLY A 30 20.03 1.97 15.50
C GLY A 30 20.46 1.55 14.08
N ASP A 31 19.73 2.00 13.05
CA ASP A 31 20.02 1.66 11.67
C ASP A 31 21.35 2.25 11.16
N THR A 32 21.69 3.45 11.59
CA THR A 32 22.94 4.11 11.22
C THR A 32 24.14 3.44 11.90
N LEU A 33 23.98 3.03 13.14
CA LEU A 33 25.04 2.33 13.90
C LEU A 33 25.28 0.92 13.33
N LEU A 34 24.24 0.21 12.92
CA LEU A 34 24.31 -1.10 12.29
C LEU A 34 25.03 -1.03 10.94
N LYS A 35 24.66 -0.07 10.09
CA LYS A 35 25.30 0.18 8.79
C LYS A 35 26.80 0.54 8.94
N THR A 36 27.14 1.35 9.93
CA THR A 36 28.53 1.75 10.20
C THR A 36 29.36 0.57 10.69
N ASN A 37 28.79 -0.32 11.51
CA ASN A 37 29.49 -1.51 11.98
C ASN A 37 29.66 -2.55 10.87
N ILE A 38 28.68 -2.75 10.01
CA ILE A 38 28.77 -3.63 8.82
C ILE A 38 29.86 -3.11 7.87
N LEU A 39 29.90 -1.80 7.59
CA LEU A 39 30.93 -1.20 6.76
C LEU A 39 32.35 -1.36 7.34
N LYS A 40 32.52 -1.25 8.66
CA LYS A 40 33.80 -1.52 9.35
C LYS A 40 34.21 -2.99 9.22
N LEU A 41 33.26 -3.90 9.35
CA LEU A 41 33.46 -5.34 9.20
C LEU A 41 33.89 -5.70 7.77
N VAL A 42 33.18 -5.17 6.77
CA VAL A 42 33.51 -5.34 5.35
C VAL A 42 34.89 -4.79 5.01
N LYS A 43 35.23 -3.58 5.49
CA LYS A 43 36.58 -3.00 5.30
C LYS A 43 37.67 -3.82 5.99
N TRP A 44 37.39 -4.44 7.13
CA TRP A 44 38.32 -5.31 7.83
C TRP A 44 38.56 -6.61 7.04
N PHE A 45 37.53 -7.24 6.48
CA PHE A 45 37.64 -8.41 5.60
C PHE A 45 38.41 -8.09 4.31
N CYS A 46 38.08 -6.99 3.63
CA CYS A 46 38.78 -6.57 2.41
C CYS A 46 40.27 -6.25 2.59
N ARG A 47 40.70 -5.96 3.83
CA ARG A 47 42.13 -5.68 4.13
C ARG A 47 42.93 -6.93 4.50
N ARG A 48 42.28 -8.05 4.84
CA ARG A 48 42.95 -9.24 5.37
C ARG A 48 42.80 -10.50 4.53
N LEU A 49 41.86 -10.48 3.58
CA LEU A 49 41.62 -11.61 2.69
C LEU A 49 42.14 -11.26 1.27
N THR A 50 42.75 -12.24 0.65
CA THR A 50 43.06 -12.17 -0.79
C THR A 50 41.76 -12.18 -1.61
N TYR A 51 41.84 -11.75 -2.86
CA TYR A 51 40.67 -11.71 -3.76
C TYR A 51 39.96 -13.07 -3.85
N ASN A 52 40.68 -14.18 -3.90
CA ASN A 52 40.14 -15.53 -3.98
C ASN A 52 39.45 -15.96 -2.66
N GLU A 53 40.00 -15.60 -1.52
CA GLU A 53 39.41 -15.86 -0.21
C GLU A 53 38.16 -15.02 0.00
N LEU A 54 38.15 -13.78 -0.48
CA LEU A 54 36.97 -12.91 -0.44
C LEU A 54 35.84 -13.45 -1.33
N ALA A 55 36.16 -13.89 -2.55
CA ALA A 55 35.22 -14.51 -3.46
C ALA A 55 34.62 -15.79 -2.88
N SER A 56 35.46 -16.65 -2.27
CA SER A 56 35.00 -17.87 -1.59
C SER A 56 34.11 -17.57 -0.37
N ALA A 57 34.43 -16.54 0.41
CA ALA A 57 33.62 -16.09 1.52
C ALA A 57 32.25 -15.53 1.06
N ILE A 58 32.21 -14.79 -0.04
CA ILE A 58 30.97 -14.28 -0.62
C ILE A 58 30.08 -15.42 -1.12
N ILE A 59 30.66 -16.42 -1.79
CA ILE A 59 29.93 -17.61 -2.26
C ILE A 59 29.36 -18.37 -1.05
N LEU A 60 30.17 -18.60 -0.03
CA LEU A 60 29.73 -19.27 1.21
C LEU A 60 28.61 -18.49 1.93
N PHE A 61 28.75 -17.17 2.03
CA PHE A 61 27.71 -16.30 2.58
C PHE A 61 26.42 -16.35 1.74
N HIS A 62 26.56 -16.38 0.42
CA HIS A 62 25.42 -16.52 -0.47
C HIS A 62 24.73 -17.87 -0.29
N GLU A 63 25.48 -18.96 -0.19
CA GLU A 63 24.91 -20.30 0.08
C GLU A 63 24.25 -20.38 1.45
N VAL A 64 24.88 -19.86 2.49
CA VAL A 64 24.30 -19.83 3.86
C VAL A 64 23.05 -18.95 3.90
N LEU A 65 23.05 -17.78 3.24
CA LEU A 65 21.90 -16.90 3.17
C LEU A 65 20.80 -17.45 2.25
N SER A 66 21.14 -18.17 1.19
CA SER A 66 20.18 -18.84 0.32
C SER A 66 19.55 -20.04 1.04
N ASN A 67 20.35 -20.84 1.73
CA ASN A 67 19.85 -21.94 2.54
C ASN A 67 19.05 -21.45 3.75
N SER A 68 19.48 -20.37 4.43
CA SER A 68 18.67 -19.76 5.50
C SER A 68 17.41 -19.06 4.98
N ARG A 69 17.38 -18.61 3.70
CA ARG A 69 16.16 -18.10 3.06
C ARG A 69 15.23 -19.22 2.61
N SER A 70 15.75 -20.37 2.18
CA SER A 70 14.91 -21.56 1.92
C SER A 70 14.31 -22.11 3.22
N ASP A 71 15.00 -22.01 4.34
CA ASP A 71 14.46 -22.30 5.68
C ASP A 71 13.47 -21.23 6.18
N ILE A 72 13.53 -20.01 5.66
CA ILE A 72 12.56 -18.94 5.93
C ILE A 72 11.34 -19.05 5.00
N GLU A 73 11.46 -19.70 3.84
CA GLU A 73 10.39 -19.75 2.87
C GLU A 73 9.18 -20.59 3.30
N LEU A 74 9.29 -21.48 4.19
CA LEU A 74 8.17 -22.11 4.91
C LEU A 74 8.79 -22.96 6.03
N ARG A 75 8.84 -22.43 7.21
CA ARG A 75 8.89 -23.37 8.35
C ARG A 75 7.74 -24.34 8.15
N PRO A 76 7.94 -25.66 8.30
CA PRO A 76 6.88 -26.64 8.17
C PRO A 76 5.66 -26.36 9.05
N ASP A 77 5.84 -25.56 10.10
CA ASP A 77 4.88 -25.04 11.06
C ASP A 77 4.15 -23.77 10.57
N GLU A 78 4.63 -23.09 9.52
CA GLU A 78 3.91 -22.01 8.80
C GLU A 78 2.99 -22.53 7.70
N LYS A 79 2.70 -23.83 7.66
CA LYS A 79 1.49 -24.32 7.01
C LYS A 79 0.35 -23.42 7.45
N PRO A 80 -0.51 -22.95 6.51
CA PRO A 80 -1.63 -22.10 6.87
C PRO A 80 -2.27 -22.70 8.09
N PRO A 81 -2.29 -22.02 9.24
CA PRO A 81 -2.71 -22.60 10.50
C PRO A 81 -4.08 -23.20 10.27
N HIS A 82 -4.30 -24.43 10.71
CA HIS A 82 -5.60 -25.05 10.60
C HIS A 82 -6.61 -24.05 11.13
N TYR A 83 -7.61 -23.68 10.34
CA TYR A 83 -8.59 -22.64 10.63
C TYR A 83 -9.27 -22.79 11.99
N ARG A 84 -9.26 -23.97 12.58
CA ARG A 84 -9.71 -24.24 13.95
C ARG A 84 -8.96 -23.42 15.02
N ASN A 85 -7.71 -23.02 14.77
CA ASN A 85 -6.89 -22.23 15.69
C ASN A 85 -7.13 -20.72 15.54
N PHE A 86 -7.91 -20.31 14.53
CA PHE A 86 -8.34 -18.95 14.32
C PHE A 86 -9.79 -18.81 14.75
N ARG A 87 -10.03 -17.97 15.73
CA ARG A 87 -11.37 -17.60 16.17
C ARG A 87 -11.85 -16.42 15.34
N VAL A 88 -12.46 -16.73 14.19
CA VAL A 88 -13.02 -15.74 13.28
C VAL A 88 -14.53 -15.65 13.53
N ASP A 89 -15.05 -14.44 13.68
CA ASP A 89 -16.47 -14.23 13.79
C ASP A 89 -17.09 -14.17 12.37
N MET A 90 -17.66 -15.29 11.94
CA MET A 90 -18.30 -15.44 10.63
C MET A 90 -19.75 -14.93 10.60
N VAL A 91 -20.35 -14.71 11.78
CA VAL A 91 -21.78 -14.35 11.92
C VAL A 91 -22.00 -12.86 11.69
N ARG A 92 -21.00 -12.04 12.02
CA ARG A 92 -21.09 -10.58 11.90
C ARG A 92 -20.17 -10.07 10.81
N PRO A 93 -20.73 -9.67 9.66
CA PRO A 93 -19.95 -9.06 8.61
C PRO A 93 -19.31 -7.76 9.13
N LEU A 94 -18.10 -7.49 8.72
CA LEU A 94 -17.41 -6.24 9.06
C LEU A 94 -18.06 -5.09 8.28
N THR A 95 -18.67 -4.17 8.99
CA THR A 95 -19.24 -2.94 8.42
C THR A 95 -18.34 -1.75 8.77
N GLU A 96 -18.28 -0.77 7.88
CA GLU A 96 -17.68 0.52 8.21
C GLU A 96 -18.56 1.20 9.25
N ALA A 97 -18.07 1.31 10.47
CA ALA A 97 -18.73 2.03 11.52
C ALA A 97 -17.92 3.27 11.89
N PRO A 98 -18.55 4.39 12.19
CA PRO A 98 -17.86 5.50 12.81
C PRO A 98 -17.18 5.02 14.09
N GLU A 99 -16.02 5.61 14.40
CA GLU A 99 -15.33 5.30 15.65
C GLU A 99 -16.31 5.39 16.82
N PRO A 100 -16.53 4.28 17.57
CA PRO A 100 -17.46 4.35 18.69
C PRO A 100 -16.92 5.39 19.67
N LYS A 101 -17.75 6.39 19.97
CA LYS A 101 -17.43 7.34 21.04
C LYS A 101 -17.23 6.52 22.30
N ARG A 102 -15.99 6.38 22.76
CA ARG A 102 -15.69 5.75 24.04
C ARG A 102 -16.33 6.63 25.12
N THR A 103 -17.54 6.31 25.51
CA THR A 103 -18.13 6.84 26.74
C THR A 103 -17.36 6.19 27.88
N ILE A 104 -16.41 6.92 28.44
CA ILE A 104 -15.82 6.56 29.72
C ILE A 104 -16.97 6.69 30.71
N PRO A 105 -17.38 5.59 31.41
CA PRO A 105 -18.43 5.71 32.41
C PRO A 105 -17.98 6.76 33.43
N THR A 106 -18.69 7.87 33.46
CA THR A 106 -18.41 8.96 34.40
C THR A 106 -18.89 8.55 35.78
N LEU A 107 -17.94 8.37 36.67
CA LEU A 107 -18.24 8.18 38.08
C LEU A 107 -18.58 9.53 38.71
N ASP A 108 -19.54 9.59 39.60
CA ASP A 108 -19.83 10.84 40.33
C ASP A 108 -18.82 11.06 41.45
N TRP A 109 -18.03 12.13 41.29
CA TRP A 109 -16.98 12.44 42.26
C TRP A 109 -17.51 12.77 43.66
N LYS A 110 -18.74 13.33 43.77
CA LYS A 110 -19.37 13.64 45.06
C LYS A 110 -19.69 12.35 45.81
N LYS A 111 -20.22 11.36 45.08
CA LYS A 111 -20.53 10.04 45.62
C LYS A 111 -19.29 9.31 46.08
N LEU A 112 -18.25 9.25 45.23
CA LEU A 112 -16.98 8.65 45.57
C LEU A 112 -16.29 9.31 46.76
N LYS A 113 -16.40 10.63 46.88
CA LYS A 113 -15.88 11.38 48.02
C LYS A 113 -16.61 10.98 49.31
N SER A 114 -17.92 10.95 49.30
CA SER A 114 -18.72 10.57 50.45
C SER A 114 -18.49 9.11 50.88
N GLU A 115 -18.34 8.19 49.95
CA GLU A 115 -17.98 6.79 50.21
C GLU A 115 -16.59 6.68 50.84
N TYR A 116 -15.63 7.45 50.37
CA TYR A 116 -14.30 7.51 51.01
C TYR A 116 -14.36 8.02 52.45
N GLU A 117 -15.06 9.11 52.66
CA GLU A 117 -15.24 9.75 53.98
C GLU A 117 -15.94 8.80 54.97
N LYS A 118 -17.00 8.10 54.52
CA LYS A 118 -17.67 7.06 55.32
C LYS A 118 -16.71 5.89 55.66
N LYS A 119 -15.88 5.46 54.71
CA LYS A 119 -14.98 4.31 54.90
C LYS A 119 -13.78 4.63 55.80
N THR A 120 -13.26 5.85 55.71
CA THR A 120 -12.03 6.25 56.41
C THR A 120 -12.26 7.06 57.69
N GLY A 121 -13.47 7.56 57.92
CA GLY A 121 -13.81 8.48 59.00
C GLY A 121 -13.12 9.85 58.90
N LYS A 122 -12.44 10.14 57.82
CA LYS A 122 -11.69 11.38 57.63
C LYS A 122 -12.13 12.11 56.35
N PRO A 123 -12.29 13.47 56.40
CA PRO A 123 -12.63 14.23 55.24
C PRO A 123 -11.53 14.19 54.17
N LEU A 124 -11.90 13.98 52.92
CA LEU A 124 -10.96 14.00 51.79
C LEU A 124 -10.52 15.44 51.50
N SER A 125 -9.32 15.80 51.94
CA SER A 125 -8.77 17.13 51.77
C SER A 125 -8.40 17.39 50.29
N ILE A 126 -8.49 18.68 49.88
CA ILE A 126 -7.97 19.14 48.59
C ILE A 126 -6.47 18.86 48.44
N VAL A 127 -5.96 18.87 47.21
CA VAL A 127 -4.53 18.66 46.94
C VAL A 127 -3.71 19.85 47.50
N ARG A 128 -2.80 19.58 48.45
CA ARG A 128 -1.86 20.58 48.96
C ARG A 128 -0.79 20.85 47.89
N ARG A 129 -0.70 22.08 47.46
CA ARG A 129 0.20 22.48 46.36
C ARG A 129 1.43 23.19 46.93
N ARG A 130 2.60 22.84 46.43
CA ARG A 130 3.85 23.55 46.79
C ARG A 130 3.88 24.88 46.03
N LYS A 131 4.35 25.98 46.66
CA LYS A 131 4.35 27.35 46.10
C LYS A 131 4.98 27.48 44.69
N LYS A 132 5.95 26.60 44.34
CA LYS A 132 6.67 26.60 43.05
C LYS A 132 6.25 25.46 42.11
N SER A 133 5.19 24.68 42.40
CA SER A 133 4.76 23.60 41.54
C SER A 133 3.87 24.09 40.40
N ILE A 134 4.08 23.54 39.20
CA ILE A 134 3.17 23.73 38.08
C ILE A 134 1.81 23.16 38.48
N GLN A 135 0.74 23.89 38.18
CA GLN A 135 -0.62 23.53 38.55
C GLN A 135 -1.43 23.14 37.32
N PRO A 136 -2.38 22.18 37.41
CA PRO A 136 -3.36 21.99 36.37
C PRO A 136 -4.16 23.29 36.14
N ALA A 137 -4.58 23.55 34.92
CA ALA A 137 -5.44 24.68 34.60
C ALA A 137 -6.74 24.67 35.46
N SER A 138 -7.27 25.83 35.76
CA SER A 138 -8.44 25.99 36.65
C SER A 138 -9.70 25.28 36.11
N ASP A 139 -9.83 25.18 34.79
CA ASP A 139 -10.88 24.53 34.02
C ASP A 139 -10.67 23.02 33.85
N CYS A 140 -9.49 22.51 34.24
CA CYS A 140 -9.19 21.09 34.13
C CYS A 140 -10.08 20.26 35.09
N ILE A 141 -10.78 19.29 34.54
CA ILE A 141 -11.62 18.35 35.27
C ILE A 141 -11.16 16.91 35.04
N CYS A 142 -11.44 16.03 36.00
CA CYS A 142 -11.14 14.61 35.82
C CYS A 142 -12.08 13.97 34.78
N GLU A 143 -11.53 13.32 33.76
CA GLU A 143 -12.31 12.65 32.73
C GLU A 143 -13.16 11.46 33.25
N HIS A 144 -12.75 10.85 34.37
CA HIS A 144 -13.37 9.65 34.90
C HIS A 144 -14.49 9.93 35.91
N CYS A 145 -14.38 11.02 36.70
CA CYS A 145 -15.33 11.29 37.76
C CYS A 145 -15.79 12.75 37.82
N ASN A 146 -15.39 13.58 36.86
CA ASN A 146 -15.69 15.02 36.78
C ASN A 146 -15.25 15.83 38.02
N ALA A 147 -14.27 15.33 38.78
CA ALA A 147 -13.74 16.07 39.92
C ALA A 147 -13.04 17.35 39.47
N PRO A 148 -13.25 18.48 40.15
CA PRO A 148 -12.64 19.75 39.79
C PRO A 148 -11.13 19.78 40.02
N SER A 149 -10.43 20.69 39.40
CA SER A 149 -8.97 20.83 39.39
C SER A 149 -8.33 20.83 40.79
N ARG A 150 -9.03 21.29 41.81
CA ARG A 150 -8.58 21.26 43.22
C ARG A 150 -8.29 19.86 43.78
N TYR A 151 -8.79 18.81 43.16
CA TYR A 151 -8.52 17.40 43.50
C TYR A 151 -7.58 16.73 42.52
N LEU A 152 -7.02 17.47 41.56
CA LEU A 152 -6.10 16.97 40.56
C LEU A 152 -4.67 17.44 40.85
N TYR A 153 -3.69 16.60 40.56
CA TYR A 153 -2.27 16.99 40.58
C TYR A 153 -1.56 16.40 39.37
N LEU A 154 -0.51 17.10 38.90
CA LEU A 154 0.30 16.66 37.78
C LEU A 154 1.16 15.48 38.19
N ASN A 155 1.12 14.40 37.39
CA ASN A 155 1.83 13.17 37.66
C ASN A 155 3.17 13.06 36.90
N ASP A 156 3.36 13.85 35.85
CA ASP A 156 4.51 13.83 34.94
C ASP A 156 5.46 15.03 35.08
N GLY A 157 5.40 15.72 36.20
CA GLY A 157 6.30 16.83 36.56
C GLY A 157 6.21 18.01 35.62
N LYS A 158 7.34 18.42 35.02
CA LYS A 158 7.42 19.60 34.14
C LYS A 158 6.68 19.44 32.79
N LYS A 159 6.38 18.21 32.36
CA LYS A 159 5.69 17.96 31.09
C LYS A 159 4.22 18.38 31.11
N ALA A 160 3.60 18.36 32.29
CA ALA A 160 2.22 18.82 32.54
C ALA A 160 1.16 18.17 31.61
N ASN A 161 1.41 16.97 31.10
CA ASN A 161 0.54 16.27 30.15
C ASN A 161 -0.45 15.31 30.82
N GLN A 162 -0.21 14.95 32.09
CA GLN A 162 -1.03 14.01 32.83
C GLN A 162 -1.42 14.54 34.21
N VAL A 163 -2.69 14.35 34.56
CA VAL A 163 -3.22 14.62 35.89
C VAL A 163 -3.67 13.31 36.55
N LEU A 164 -3.35 13.16 37.83
CA LEU A 164 -3.89 12.10 38.68
C LEU A 164 -4.99 12.68 39.56
N CYS A 165 -6.15 12.04 39.54
CA CYS A 165 -7.29 12.43 40.37
C CYS A 165 -7.18 11.81 41.77
N LYS A 166 -7.21 12.63 42.80
CA LYS A 166 -7.17 12.17 44.19
C LYS A 166 -8.44 11.42 44.64
N ILE A 167 -9.57 11.65 43.95
CA ILE A 167 -10.86 11.04 44.29
C ILE A 167 -10.98 9.64 43.70
N CYS A 168 -10.84 9.49 42.37
CA CYS A 168 -11.00 8.20 41.70
C CYS A 168 -9.70 7.44 41.49
N ASN A 169 -8.57 8.04 41.85
CA ASN A 169 -7.21 7.52 41.71
C ASN A 169 -6.84 7.06 40.28
N LYS A 170 -7.42 7.75 39.27
CA LYS A 170 -7.17 7.46 37.85
C LYS A 170 -6.41 8.61 37.20
N LEU A 171 -5.56 8.24 36.24
CA LEU A 171 -4.81 9.18 35.40
C LEU A 171 -5.67 9.66 34.24
N SER A 172 -5.59 10.95 33.92
CA SER A 172 -6.22 11.58 32.76
C SER A 172 -5.20 12.49 32.07
N PRO A 173 -5.26 12.68 30.74
CA PRO A 173 -4.45 13.69 30.06
C PRO A 173 -4.97 15.09 30.40
N THR A 174 -4.05 16.08 30.47
CA THR A 174 -4.42 17.51 30.70
C THR A 174 -5.07 18.15 29.47
N HIS A 175 -4.63 17.72 28.28
CA HIS A 175 -5.20 18.14 27.00
C HIS A 175 -5.55 16.91 26.20
N ARG A 176 -6.81 16.79 25.80
CA ARG A 176 -7.22 15.81 24.81
C ARG A 176 -6.75 16.26 23.44
N ILE A 177 -5.56 15.85 23.04
CA ILE A 177 -5.25 15.73 21.62
C ILE A 177 -5.94 14.43 21.17
N ARG A 178 -7.17 14.57 20.72
CA ARG A 178 -7.88 13.47 20.08
C ARG A 178 -7.23 13.25 18.71
N ILE A 179 -6.26 12.36 18.67
CA ILE A 179 -5.79 11.82 17.39
C ILE A 179 -6.93 10.95 16.90
N GLU A 180 -7.66 11.41 15.89
CA GLU A 180 -8.67 10.62 15.22
C GLU A 180 -8.00 9.35 14.70
N SER A 181 -8.57 8.21 15.04
CA SER A 181 -8.05 6.94 14.55
C SER A 181 -8.23 6.88 13.03
N LYS A 182 -7.15 6.62 12.29
CA LYS A 182 -7.19 6.37 10.84
C LYS A 182 -7.68 4.96 10.51
N ALA A 183 -8.11 4.19 11.50
CA ALA A 183 -8.60 2.85 11.29
C ALA A 183 -9.94 2.89 10.52
N LYS A 184 -10.04 2.07 9.48
CA LYS A 184 -11.26 1.91 8.68
C LYS A 184 -12.34 1.13 9.45
N TYR A 185 -11.93 0.19 10.31
CA TYR A 185 -12.83 -0.71 11.03
C TYR A 185 -12.53 -0.76 12.51
N PHE A 186 -13.58 -0.98 13.30
CA PHE A 186 -13.51 -1.06 14.74
C PHE A 186 -14.11 -2.39 15.23
N CYS A 187 -13.48 -2.99 16.25
CA CYS A 187 -13.94 -4.24 16.82
C CYS A 187 -15.32 -4.06 17.50
N PRO A 188 -16.34 -4.81 17.10
CA PRO A 188 -17.69 -4.67 17.64
C PRO A 188 -17.80 -5.11 19.11
N TYR A 189 -16.80 -5.82 19.63
CA TYR A 189 -16.81 -6.31 21.01
C TYR A 189 -16.10 -5.38 21.99
N CYS A 190 -15.02 -4.71 21.58
CA CYS A 190 -14.25 -3.84 22.47
C CYS A 190 -14.10 -2.40 21.97
N GLY A 191 -14.62 -2.07 20.79
CA GLY A 191 -14.52 -0.74 20.17
C GLY A 191 -13.10 -0.33 19.80
N GLY A 192 -12.12 -1.23 19.89
CA GLY A 192 -10.72 -0.94 19.52
C GLY A 192 -10.54 -0.92 18.00
N ALA A 193 -9.62 -0.08 17.53
CA ALA A 193 -9.25 -0.03 16.12
C ALA A 193 -8.73 -1.39 15.64
N MET A 194 -9.18 -1.82 14.48
CA MET A 194 -8.73 -3.05 13.83
C MET A 194 -7.76 -2.70 12.70
N TYR A 195 -6.80 -3.57 12.43
CA TYR A 195 -5.88 -3.41 11.32
C TYR A 195 -5.88 -4.63 10.42
N LEU A 196 -5.55 -4.40 9.16
CA LEU A 196 -5.43 -5.44 8.15
C LEU A 196 -4.37 -6.44 8.58
N TRP A 197 -4.75 -7.72 8.66
CA TRP A 197 -3.83 -8.80 8.96
C TRP A 197 -3.53 -9.66 7.72
N LYS A 198 -4.57 -10.05 6.98
CA LYS A 198 -4.45 -10.89 5.80
C LYS A 198 -5.51 -10.49 4.78
N GLN A 199 -5.15 -10.61 3.53
CA GLN A 199 -6.05 -10.42 2.41
C GLN A 199 -6.00 -11.67 1.55
N ASP A 200 -7.14 -12.35 1.45
CA ASP A 200 -7.33 -13.56 0.66
C ASP A 200 -8.19 -13.25 -0.58
N ALA A 201 -8.35 -14.25 -1.45
CA ALA A 201 -9.15 -14.17 -2.66
C ALA A 201 -10.58 -13.67 -2.44
N LEU A 202 -11.21 -14.13 -1.37
CA LEU A 202 -12.63 -13.93 -1.12
C LEU A 202 -12.91 -12.97 0.03
N ARG A 203 -11.85 -12.53 0.74
CA ARG A 203 -12.03 -11.79 1.99
C ARG A 203 -10.78 -11.04 2.42
N THR A 204 -11.03 -9.97 3.13
CA THR A 204 -10.00 -9.25 3.86
C THR A 204 -10.22 -9.48 5.35
N ILE A 205 -9.20 -9.95 6.05
CA ILE A 205 -9.28 -10.27 7.47
C ILE A 205 -8.64 -9.14 8.28
N PHE A 206 -9.42 -8.56 9.17
CA PHE A 206 -8.97 -7.53 10.09
C PHE A 206 -8.78 -8.12 11.50
N LYS A 207 -7.79 -7.63 12.19
CA LYS A 207 -7.31 -8.13 13.48
C LYS A 207 -7.56 -7.11 14.58
N CYS A 208 -8.20 -7.54 15.65
CA CYS A 208 -8.30 -6.75 16.88
C CYS A 208 -7.11 -7.04 17.79
N PRO A 209 -6.27 -6.04 18.14
CA PRO A 209 -5.09 -6.23 18.97
C PRO A 209 -5.40 -6.26 20.47
N GLY A 210 -6.64 -6.12 20.88
CA GLY A 210 -7.02 -5.91 22.28
C GLY A 210 -6.95 -7.20 23.14
N ASN A 211 -5.94 -7.31 24.02
CA ASN A 211 -5.84 -8.43 24.97
C ASN A 211 -6.97 -8.46 26.01
N LYS A 212 -7.69 -7.33 26.20
CA LYS A 212 -8.86 -7.21 27.05
C LYS A 212 -10.17 -7.29 26.26
N CYS A 213 -10.11 -7.65 24.98
CA CYS A 213 -11.29 -7.82 24.16
C CYS A 213 -12.16 -8.97 24.72
N PRO A 214 -13.47 -8.76 24.94
CA PRO A 214 -14.36 -9.81 25.44
C PRO A 214 -14.34 -11.08 24.57
N PHE A 215 -14.24 -10.91 23.25
CA PHE A 215 -14.14 -12.04 22.31
C PHE A 215 -12.85 -12.82 22.49
N TYR A 216 -11.72 -12.14 22.67
CA TYR A 216 -10.45 -12.79 22.98
C TYR A 216 -10.50 -13.55 24.31
N LEU A 217 -11.04 -12.92 25.35
CA LEU A 217 -11.15 -13.55 26.68
C LEU A 217 -12.08 -14.77 26.67
N LYS A 218 -13.17 -14.71 25.89
CA LYS A 218 -14.05 -15.87 25.67
C LYS A 218 -13.28 -17.01 25.03
N ASN A 219 -12.62 -16.75 23.90
CA ASN A 219 -11.83 -17.77 23.20
C ASN A 219 -10.71 -18.36 24.07
N LEU A 220 -10.12 -17.55 24.94
CA LEU A 220 -9.10 -18.01 25.87
C LEU A 220 -9.64 -19.01 26.89
N LYS A 221 -10.89 -18.81 27.34
CA LYS A 221 -11.55 -19.73 28.29
C LYS A 221 -12.02 -21.04 27.64
N GLU A 222 -12.23 -21.02 26.31
CA GLU A 222 -12.69 -22.17 25.53
C GLU A 222 -11.56 -23.03 24.97
N LEU A 223 -10.31 -22.79 25.38
CA LEU A 223 -9.16 -23.62 24.99
C LEU A 223 -9.26 -25.00 25.62
N THR A 224 -8.92 -26.02 24.84
CA THR A 224 -8.72 -27.39 25.37
C THR A 224 -7.43 -27.48 26.17
N THR A 225 -7.27 -28.52 26.97
CA THR A 225 -6.07 -28.78 27.77
C THR A 225 -4.82 -28.86 26.88
N GLU A 226 -4.92 -29.57 25.75
CA GLU A 226 -3.85 -29.71 24.76
C GLU A 226 -3.46 -28.37 24.12
N GLU A 227 -4.46 -27.53 23.83
CA GLU A 227 -4.24 -26.19 23.30
C GLU A 227 -3.55 -25.27 24.32
N HIS A 228 -3.88 -25.41 25.62
CA HIS A 228 -3.20 -24.72 26.70
C HIS A 228 -1.74 -25.13 26.85
N GLU A 229 -1.44 -26.42 26.74
CA GLU A 229 -0.07 -26.96 26.80
C GLU A 229 0.76 -26.48 25.60
N MET A 230 0.22 -26.54 24.37
CA MET A 230 0.88 -26.01 23.18
C MET A 230 1.19 -24.52 23.30
N ARG A 231 0.29 -23.75 23.92
CA ARG A 231 0.49 -22.31 24.15
C ARG A 231 1.59 -22.04 25.16
N THR A 232 1.65 -22.80 26.26
CA THR A 232 2.66 -22.67 27.33
C THR A 232 4.03 -23.17 26.87
N SER A 233 4.11 -24.15 26.01
CA SER A 233 5.38 -24.65 25.44
C SER A 233 6.04 -23.68 24.42
N GLY A 234 5.47 -22.48 24.22
CA GLY A 234 6.04 -21.45 23.36
C GLY A 234 5.71 -21.58 21.88
N ASN A 235 4.93 -22.57 21.47
CA ASN A 235 4.49 -22.75 20.07
C ASN A 235 3.35 -21.80 19.71
N THR A 236 3.57 -20.50 19.99
CA THR A 236 2.58 -19.43 19.83
C THR A 236 2.31 -19.05 18.39
N SER A 237 3.12 -19.51 17.42
CA SER A 237 2.93 -19.25 16.00
C SER A 237 1.65 -19.89 15.46
N GLN A 238 1.26 -21.03 16.02
CA GLN A 238 0.04 -21.76 15.63
C GLN A 238 -1.22 -21.23 16.34
N PHE A 239 -1.07 -20.48 17.42
CA PHE A 239 -2.19 -19.95 18.21
C PHE A 239 -2.35 -18.45 18.00
N LYS A 240 -3.41 -18.03 17.33
CA LYS A 240 -3.75 -16.62 17.09
C LYS A 240 -4.86 -16.12 18.01
N LEU A 241 -4.83 -16.51 19.30
CA LEU A 241 -5.83 -16.14 20.31
C LEU A 241 -5.73 -14.69 20.79
N HIS A 242 -4.59 -14.04 20.56
CA HIS A 242 -4.41 -12.63 20.88
C HIS A 242 -5.28 -11.70 20.03
N TYR A 243 -5.99 -12.23 19.03
CA TYR A 243 -6.62 -11.45 18.01
C TYR A 243 -8.00 -11.97 17.67
N GLN A 244 -8.90 -11.06 17.45
CA GLN A 244 -10.17 -11.32 16.81
C GLN A 244 -10.04 -11.04 15.32
N TYR A 245 -10.54 -11.93 14.49
CA TYR A 245 -10.56 -11.77 13.05
C TYR A 245 -11.95 -11.37 12.58
N ARG A 246 -11.99 -10.52 11.57
CA ARG A 246 -13.19 -10.11 10.86
C ARG A 246 -13.01 -10.29 9.38
N GLU A 247 -14.04 -10.77 8.72
CA GLU A 247 -14.08 -10.84 7.26
C GLU A 247 -14.65 -9.56 6.69
N TYR A 248 -14.11 -9.17 5.55
CA TYR A 248 -14.58 -8.04 4.78
C TYR A 248 -14.84 -8.48 3.34
N HIS A 249 -16.02 -8.15 2.82
CA HIS A 249 -16.40 -8.38 1.44
C HIS A 249 -16.23 -7.09 0.66
N PHE A 250 -15.71 -7.18 -0.56
CA PHE A 250 -15.54 -6.03 -1.43
C PHE A 250 -16.89 -5.43 -1.79
N LYS A 251 -16.98 -4.12 -1.68
CA LYS A 251 -18.13 -3.35 -2.14
C LYS A 251 -17.95 -2.97 -3.61
N PRO A 252 -19.02 -2.71 -4.38
CA PRO A 252 -18.91 -2.25 -5.75
C PRO A 252 -18.00 -1.03 -5.93
N GLN A 253 -18.00 -0.09 -4.98
CA GLN A 253 -17.12 1.08 -5.00
C GLN A 253 -15.63 0.74 -4.89
N ASP A 254 -15.30 -0.33 -4.17
CA ASP A 254 -13.90 -0.80 -4.03
C ASP A 254 -13.37 -1.40 -5.35
N LEU A 255 -14.27 -1.73 -6.28
CA LEU A 255 -13.97 -2.38 -7.56
C LEU A 255 -13.89 -1.39 -8.73
N LEU A 256 -14.03 -0.09 -8.46
CA LEU A 256 -13.91 0.93 -9.49
C LEU A 256 -12.45 1.35 -9.66
N CYS A 257 -12.01 1.42 -10.90
CA CYS A 257 -10.72 2.00 -11.25
C CYS A 257 -10.74 3.52 -11.06
N ALA A 258 -9.60 4.08 -10.66
CA ALA A 258 -9.45 5.53 -10.56
C ALA A 258 -9.57 6.18 -11.94
N ARG A 259 -10.43 7.18 -12.05
CA ARG A 259 -10.66 7.98 -13.26
C ARG A 259 -10.59 9.47 -12.93
N PRO A 260 -10.28 10.34 -13.93
CA PRO A 260 -10.30 11.80 -13.74
C PRO A 260 -11.65 12.29 -13.26
N ALA A 261 -11.65 13.36 -12.45
CA ALA A 261 -12.88 14.03 -12.07
C ALA A 261 -13.60 14.59 -13.31
N PHE A 262 -14.94 14.48 -13.32
CA PHE A 262 -15.74 14.99 -14.43
C PHE A 262 -15.65 16.52 -14.57
N GLN A 263 -15.57 17.23 -13.44
CA GLN A 263 -15.43 18.68 -13.44
C GLN A 263 -13.95 19.08 -13.40
N THR A 264 -13.51 19.80 -14.42
CA THR A 264 -12.16 20.33 -14.51
C THR A 264 -12.13 21.85 -14.31
N LYS A 265 -10.96 22.36 -13.89
CA LYS A 265 -10.76 23.80 -13.66
C LYS A 265 -10.76 24.64 -14.94
N THR A 266 -10.59 24.01 -16.10
CA THR A 266 -10.41 24.70 -17.37
C THR A 266 -11.28 24.04 -18.43
N ASP A 267 -12.19 24.81 -19.01
CA ASP A 267 -12.95 24.41 -20.17
C ASP A 267 -12.08 24.63 -21.41
N LEU A 268 -11.70 23.54 -22.11
CA LEU A 268 -10.84 23.60 -23.29
C LEU A 268 -11.49 24.35 -24.48
N PHE A 269 -12.80 24.50 -24.48
CA PHE A 269 -13.54 25.23 -25.54
C PHE A 269 -13.66 26.72 -25.24
N ARG A 270 -13.35 27.16 -24.01
CA ARG A 270 -13.43 28.57 -23.58
C ARG A 270 -12.09 29.10 -23.10
N ILE A 271 -10.99 28.69 -23.71
CA ILE A 271 -9.64 29.15 -23.38
C ILE A 271 -9.20 30.28 -24.32
N ARG A 272 -8.25 31.11 -23.83
CA ARG A 272 -7.64 32.16 -24.61
C ARG A 272 -6.80 31.64 -25.79
N ASN A 273 -6.14 30.51 -25.60
CA ASN A 273 -5.30 29.90 -26.64
C ASN A 273 -6.16 29.04 -27.59
N ASN A 274 -5.71 28.90 -28.80
CA ASN A 274 -6.39 28.04 -29.79
C ASN A 274 -6.10 26.53 -29.50
N SER A 275 -6.85 25.65 -30.14
CA SER A 275 -6.73 24.21 -30.04
C SER A 275 -5.32 23.69 -30.41
N HIS A 276 -4.65 24.39 -31.35
CA HIS A 276 -3.28 24.05 -31.74
C HIS A 276 -2.30 24.19 -30.58
N VAL A 277 -2.38 25.24 -29.75
CA VAL A 277 -1.53 25.41 -28.56
C VAL A 277 -1.79 24.33 -27.52
N VAL A 278 -3.05 23.91 -27.36
CA VAL A 278 -3.40 22.79 -26.48
C VAL A 278 -2.74 21.50 -26.98
N SER A 279 -2.92 21.18 -28.25
CA SER A 279 -2.39 19.97 -28.87
C SER A 279 -0.87 19.93 -28.87
N MET A 280 -0.20 21.06 -29.15
CA MET A 280 1.25 21.20 -29.00
C MET A 280 1.71 20.99 -27.54
N SER A 281 0.95 21.55 -26.59
CA SER A 281 1.25 21.34 -25.16
C SER A 281 1.15 19.87 -24.78
N LEU A 282 0.12 19.16 -25.23
CA LEU A 282 -0.05 17.72 -25.00
C LEU A 282 1.06 16.92 -25.69
N THR A 283 1.44 17.27 -26.92
CA THR A 283 2.52 16.62 -27.65
C THR A 283 3.83 16.65 -26.86
N TYR A 284 4.29 17.82 -26.45
CA TYR A 284 5.52 17.93 -25.67
C TYR A 284 5.40 17.29 -24.29
N PHE A 285 4.26 17.51 -23.62
CA PHE A 285 4.06 17.03 -22.27
C PHE A 285 3.85 15.53 -22.20
N ILE A 286 3.11 14.92 -23.15
CA ILE A 286 2.76 13.49 -23.12
C ILE A 286 3.64 12.69 -24.08
N ASN A 287 3.62 12.97 -25.40
CA ASN A 287 4.30 12.11 -26.37
C ASN A 287 5.82 12.16 -26.20
N ILE A 288 6.39 13.35 -26.02
CA ILE A 288 7.84 13.56 -25.80
C ILE A 288 8.23 13.29 -24.33
N GLY A 289 7.28 13.42 -23.40
CA GLY A 289 7.50 13.12 -21.98
C GLY A 289 8.19 14.24 -21.19
N LEU A 290 8.16 15.48 -21.67
CA LEU A 290 8.74 16.62 -20.96
C LEU A 290 7.94 16.98 -19.69
N SER A 291 8.62 17.55 -18.69
CA SER A 291 7.94 18.19 -17.57
C SER A 291 7.20 19.45 -18.02
N SER A 292 6.20 19.92 -17.25
CA SER A 292 5.45 21.13 -17.60
C SER A 292 6.32 22.38 -17.75
N ARG A 293 7.42 22.48 -17.00
CA ARG A 293 8.39 23.57 -17.13
C ARG A 293 9.22 23.46 -18.39
N GLN A 294 9.70 22.27 -18.74
CA GLN A 294 10.40 22.02 -20.00
C GLN A 294 9.47 22.23 -21.20
N THR A 295 8.23 21.78 -21.12
CA THR A 295 7.21 22.03 -22.14
C THR A 295 6.99 23.53 -22.36
N LYS A 296 6.86 24.31 -21.29
CA LYS A 296 6.78 25.78 -21.35
C LYS A 296 7.98 26.38 -22.10
N GLU A 297 9.20 25.96 -21.76
CA GLU A 297 10.41 26.48 -22.42
C GLU A 297 10.48 26.05 -23.89
N ALA A 298 10.11 24.81 -24.22
CA ALA A 298 10.05 24.34 -25.62
C ALA A 298 9.05 25.16 -26.44
N LEU A 299 7.84 25.38 -25.93
CA LEU A 299 6.82 26.19 -26.60
C LEU A 299 7.29 27.63 -26.80
N LEU A 300 7.96 28.22 -25.81
CA LEU A 300 8.49 29.57 -25.93
C LEU A 300 9.66 29.68 -26.91
N ARG A 301 10.69 28.81 -26.77
CA ARG A 301 11.94 28.94 -27.50
C ARG A 301 11.86 28.42 -28.94
N ILE A 302 11.02 27.43 -29.21
CA ILE A 302 10.90 26.82 -30.56
C ILE A 302 9.76 27.46 -31.35
N HIS A 303 8.63 27.74 -30.67
CA HIS A 303 7.40 28.18 -31.34
C HIS A 303 6.99 29.61 -30.99
N ASN A 304 7.74 30.33 -30.17
CA ASN A 304 7.38 31.66 -29.66
C ASN A 304 5.99 31.75 -29.00
N ILE A 305 5.55 30.63 -28.38
CA ILE A 305 4.26 30.55 -27.69
C ILE A 305 4.49 30.79 -26.19
N LYS A 306 3.93 31.89 -25.67
CA LYS A 306 3.99 32.26 -24.27
C LYS A 306 2.83 31.64 -23.51
N ILE A 307 3.12 30.62 -22.66
CA ILE A 307 2.14 29.92 -21.83
C ILE A 307 2.74 29.63 -20.46
N SER A 308 1.93 29.60 -19.41
CA SER A 308 2.40 29.21 -18.07
C SER A 308 2.51 27.69 -17.95
N HIS A 309 3.44 27.20 -17.14
CA HIS A 309 3.54 25.77 -16.84
C HIS A 309 2.28 25.23 -16.16
N GLN A 310 1.55 26.06 -15.39
CA GLN A 310 0.29 25.69 -14.77
C GLN A 310 -0.83 25.53 -15.81
N SER A 311 -0.87 26.38 -16.83
CA SER A 311 -1.84 26.23 -17.92
C SER A 311 -1.65 24.90 -18.68
N ILE A 312 -0.40 24.47 -18.89
CA ILE A 312 -0.09 23.17 -19.50
C ILE A 312 -0.66 22.02 -18.65
N ILE A 313 -0.47 22.06 -17.32
CA ILE A 313 -1.05 21.06 -16.41
C ILE A 313 -2.58 21.10 -16.47
N ASN A 314 -3.18 22.28 -16.46
CA ASN A 314 -4.63 22.44 -16.52
C ASN A 314 -5.18 21.88 -17.84
N TYR A 315 -4.53 22.16 -18.97
CA TYR A 315 -4.92 21.62 -20.28
C TYR A 315 -4.82 20.09 -20.29
N ALA A 316 -3.74 19.54 -19.75
CA ALA A 316 -3.57 18.09 -19.65
C ALA A 316 -4.67 17.43 -18.79
N ASN A 317 -4.99 18.01 -17.63
CA ASN A 317 -6.04 17.48 -16.77
C ASN A 317 -7.41 17.55 -17.43
N SER A 318 -7.73 18.67 -18.08
CA SER A 318 -9.00 18.82 -18.80
C SER A 318 -9.10 17.91 -20.03
N ALA A 319 -8.01 17.75 -20.77
CA ALA A 319 -7.94 16.79 -21.87
C ALA A 319 -8.15 15.35 -21.37
N ALA A 320 -7.50 14.96 -20.25
CA ALA A 320 -7.67 13.64 -19.67
C ALA A 320 -9.12 13.36 -19.26
N SER A 321 -9.78 14.33 -18.63
CA SER A 321 -11.19 14.21 -18.26
C SER A 321 -12.08 14.05 -19.48
N LEU A 322 -11.84 14.84 -20.52
CA LEU A 322 -12.63 14.80 -21.75
C LEU A 322 -12.48 13.46 -22.49
N ILE A 323 -11.23 12.96 -22.67
CA ILE A 323 -10.98 11.75 -23.46
C ILE A 323 -11.11 10.45 -22.66
N CYS A 324 -11.27 10.50 -21.32
CA CYS A 324 -11.29 9.30 -20.51
C CYS A 324 -12.35 8.29 -20.96
N GLY A 325 -13.59 8.73 -21.18
CA GLY A 325 -14.67 7.89 -21.69
C GLY A 325 -14.39 7.33 -23.08
N PHE A 326 -13.74 8.13 -23.94
CA PHE A 326 -13.31 7.69 -25.26
C PHE A 326 -12.22 6.60 -25.17
N VAL A 327 -11.25 6.77 -24.28
CA VAL A 327 -10.19 5.77 -24.03
C VAL A 327 -10.80 4.46 -23.51
N ASP A 328 -11.67 4.52 -22.51
CA ASP A 328 -12.32 3.33 -21.95
C ASP A 328 -13.17 2.59 -23.01
N LYS A 329 -13.90 3.33 -23.85
CA LYS A 329 -14.72 2.75 -24.95
C LYS A 329 -13.88 2.08 -26.03
N ASN A 330 -12.74 2.66 -26.39
CA ASN A 330 -11.87 2.18 -27.48
C ASN A 330 -10.70 1.32 -26.99
N SER A 331 -10.56 1.09 -25.69
CA SER A 331 -9.63 0.09 -25.15
C SER A 331 -10.11 -1.30 -25.56
N PRO A 332 -9.25 -2.11 -26.21
CA PRO A 332 -9.70 -3.41 -26.70
C PRO A 332 -9.96 -4.37 -25.55
N LYS A 333 -11.01 -5.17 -25.67
CA LYS A 333 -11.17 -6.35 -24.82
C LYS A 333 -10.15 -7.39 -25.26
N PRO A 334 -9.50 -8.07 -24.31
CA PRO A 334 -8.49 -9.07 -24.65
C PRO A 334 -9.06 -10.22 -25.50
N LYS A 335 -8.25 -10.69 -26.44
CA LYS A 335 -8.54 -11.87 -27.29
C LYS A 335 -7.49 -12.96 -27.08
N ASP A 336 -6.40 -12.64 -26.40
CA ASP A 336 -5.22 -13.49 -26.23
C ASP A 336 -4.70 -13.34 -24.79
N THR A 337 -3.55 -13.94 -24.51
CA THR A 337 -2.86 -13.87 -23.22
C THR A 337 -2.62 -12.42 -22.79
N VAL A 338 -3.00 -12.10 -21.57
CA VAL A 338 -2.81 -10.80 -20.95
C VAL A 338 -1.67 -10.86 -19.93
N ALA A 339 -0.77 -9.91 -19.98
CA ALA A 339 0.24 -9.71 -18.95
C ALA A 339 -0.14 -8.55 -18.04
N GLY A 340 -0.09 -8.78 -16.73
CA GLY A 340 -0.35 -7.77 -15.70
C GLY A 340 0.86 -7.51 -14.83
N ASP A 341 1.07 -6.23 -14.49
CA ASP A 341 2.11 -5.83 -13.53
C ASP A 341 1.76 -4.46 -12.93
N GLU A 342 2.33 -4.16 -11.77
CA GLU A 342 2.21 -2.84 -11.19
C GLU A 342 3.55 -2.14 -11.12
N THR A 343 3.51 -0.82 -11.24
CA THR A 343 4.68 0.03 -11.06
C THR A 343 4.36 1.17 -10.10
N TYR A 344 5.35 1.59 -9.32
CA TYR A 344 5.14 2.67 -8.37
C TYR A 344 5.42 4.05 -8.98
N ILE A 345 4.68 5.03 -8.51
CA ILE A 345 4.88 6.46 -8.73
C ILE A 345 4.84 7.19 -7.39
N ILE A 346 5.42 8.39 -7.34
CA ILE A 346 5.37 9.23 -6.14
C ILE A 346 4.25 10.26 -6.29
N VAL A 347 3.31 10.26 -5.36
CA VAL A 347 2.23 11.25 -5.27
C VAL A 347 2.19 11.78 -3.84
N GLU A 348 2.23 13.11 -3.66
CA GLU A 348 2.23 13.75 -2.33
C GLU A 348 3.30 13.18 -1.39
N ASN A 349 4.50 12.92 -1.94
CA ASN A 349 5.62 12.28 -1.24
C ASN A 349 5.32 10.87 -0.69
N ARG A 350 4.28 10.21 -1.21
CA ARG A 350 3.91 8.83 -0.87
C ARG A 350 3.99 7.94 -2.09
N MET A 351 4.33 6.69 -1.86
CA MET A 351 4.32 5.68 -2.92
C MET A 351 2.88 5.30 -3.25
N GLN A 352 2.54 5.37 -4.52
CA GLN A 352 1.27 4.94 -5.12
C GLN A 352 1.58 3.96 -6.24
N TYR A 353 0.61 3.18 -6.65
CA TYR A 353 0.80 2.09 -7.61
C TYR A 353 -0.08 2.30 -8.83
N THR A 354 0.55 2.22 -10.01
CA THR A 354 -0.14 2.15 -11.30
C THR A 354 -0.13 0.71 -11.76
N TRP A 355 -1.29 0.17 -12.04
CA TRP A 355 -1.52 -1.19 -12.51
C TRP A 355 -1.83 -1.15 -14.00
N PHE A 356 -1.25 -2.06 -14.76
CA PHE A 356 -1.51 -2.20 -16.18
C PHE A 356 -1.78 -3.65 -16.53
N ASN A 357 -2.74 -3.86 -17.45
CA ASN A 357 -2.94 -5.08 -18.19
C ASN A 357 -2.67 -4.80 -19.67
N ILE A 358 -1.82 -5.61 -20.30
CA ILE A 358 -1.42 -5.49 -21.69
C ILE A 358 -1.65 -6.81 -22.42
N GLU A 359 -2.26 -6.79 -23.58
CA GLU A 359 -2.45 -7.97 -24.41
C GLU A 359 -1.16 -8.35 -25.14
N GLY A 360 -0.87 -9.64 -25.18
CA GLY A 360 0.39 -10.16 -25.72
C GLY A 360 0.56 -9.95 -27.22
N SER A 361 -0.48 -10.11 -28.02
CA SER A 361 -0.44 -10.01 -29.48
C SER A 361 -0.46 -8.56 -29.96
N SER A 362 -1.50 -7.80 -29.60
CA SER A 362 -1.69 -6.41 -30.04
C SER A 362 -0.77 -5.40 -29.36
N LYS A 363 -0.18 -5.76 -28.21
CA LYS A 363 0.56 -4.84 -27.33
C LYS A 363 -0.29 -3.69 -26.80
N ALA A 364 -1.61 -3.79 -26.87
CA ALA A 364 -2.52 -2.77 -26.38
C ALA A 364 -2.69 -2.85 -24.86
N ILE A 365 -2.74 -1.70 -24.21
CA ILE A 365 -3.16 -1.60 -22.81
C ILE A 365 -4.68 -1.81 -22.80
N CYS A 366 -5.13 -2.94 -22.28
CA CYS A 366 -6.54 -3.32 -22.20
C CYS A 366 -7.17 -3.01 -20.83
N GLY A 367 -6.37 -2.67 -19.84
CA GLY A 367 -6.83 -2.20 -18.53
C GLY A 367 -5.77 -1.44 -17.78
N PHE A 368 -6.19 -0.47 -16.97
CA PHE A 368 -5.30 0.27 -16.08
C PHE A 368 -6.02 0.79 -14.84
N ASN A 369 -5.28 0.93 -13.75
CA ASN A 369 -5.78 1.46 -12.49
C ASN A 369 -4.68 2.18 -11.71
N LEU A 370 -5.04 3.14 -10.87
CA LEU A 370 -4.17 3.74 -9.86
C LEU A 370 -4.72 3.46 -8.46
N SER A 371 -3.81 3.17 -7.52
CA SER A 371 -4.22 2.91 -6.15
C SER A 371 -3.14 3.26 -5.14
N GLY A 372 -3.57 3.53 -3.90
CA GLY A 372 -2.68 3.76 -2.76
C GLY A 372 -2.08 2.49 -2.18
N THR A 373 -2.52 1.31 -2.62
CA THR A 373 -2.12 0.02 -2.05
C THR A 373 -1.88 -1.02 -3.14
N ARG A 374 -1.07 -2.03 -2.82
CA ARG A 374 -0.85 -3.24 -3.66
C ARG A 374 -1.79 -4.39 -3.24
N GLY A 375 -3.02 -4.04 -2.85
CA GLY A 375 -3.98 -5.01 -2.33
C GLY A 375 -4.81 -5.73 -3.40
N THR A 376 -5.67 -6.64 -2.96
CA THR A 376 -6.56 -7.41 -3.83
C THR A 376 -7.62 -6.53 -4.50
N ALA A 377 -8.20 -5.55 -3.79
CA ALA A 377 -9.27 -4.71 -4.35
C ALA A 377 -8.84 -3.94 -5.61
N PRO A 378 -7.73 -3.17 -5.64
CA PRO A 378 -7.30 -2.48 -6.85
C PRO A 378 -6.91 -3.43 -7.99
N CYS A 379 -6.37 -4.62 -7.68
CA CYS A 379 -6.08 -5.65 -8.67
C CYS A 379 -7.38 -6.23 -9.25
N LEU A 380 -8.37 -6.51 -8.41
CA LEU A 380 -9.69 -7.00 -8.83
C LEU A 380 -10.42 -5.95 -9.68
N ALA A 381 -10.37 -4.66 -9.29
CA ALA A 381 -10.90 -3.56 -10.08
C ALA A 381 -10.27 -3.52 -11.49
N LEU A 382 -8.96 -3.77 -11.60
CA LEU A 382 -8.27 -3.89 -12.87
C LEU A 382 -8.82 -5.04 -13.73
N GLN A 383 -9.12 -6.21 -13.13
CA GLN A 383 -9.71 -7.35 -13.87
C GLN A 383 -11.10 -7.00 -14.39
N TYR A 384 -11.95 -6.36 -13.57
CA TYR A 384 -13.26 -5.86 -14.03
C TYR A 384 -13.14 -4.84 -15.16
N ASN A 385 -12.16 -3.94 -15.10
CA ASN A 385 -11.90 -2.97 -16.18
C ASN A 385 -11.45 -3.65 -17.47
N THR A 386 -10.63 -4.71 -17.37
CA THR A 386 -10.06 -5.43 -18.51
C THR A 386 -11.08 -6.37 -19.18
N TYR A 387 -11.74 -7.21 -18.38
CA TYR A 387 -12.58 -8.31 -18.89
C TYR A 387 -14.08 -8.02 -18.80
N GLY A 388 -14.47 -6.94 -18.12
CA GLY A 388 -15.86 -6.65 -17.81
C GLY A 388 -16.40 -7.43 -16.62
N PRO A 389 -17.73 -7.42 -16.39
CA PRO A 389 -18.37 -8.21 -15.36
C PRO A 389 -18.22 -9.72 -15.60
N PRO A 390 -18.07 -10.53 -14.54
CA PRO A 390 -17.93 -11.98 -14.67
C PRO A 390 -19.19 -12.68 -15.23
N GLU A 391 -20.33 -12.01 -15.24
CA GLU A 391 -21.62 -12.51 -15.75
C GLU A 391 -21.68 -12.59 -17.28
N ASP A 392 -20.82 -11.87 -17.98
CA ASP A 392 -20.71 -11.98 -19.46
C ASP A 392 -20.08 -13.33 -19.83
N ASP A 393 -20.88 -14.39 -19.86
CA ASP A 393 -20.43 -15.74 -20.21
C ASP A 393 -20.29 -15.88 -21.73
N THR A 394 -19.13 -15.52 -22.24
CA THR A 394 -18.75 -15.80 -23.63
C THR A 394 -18.15 -17.21 -23.81
N GLY A 395 -18.02 -17.98 -22.73
CA GLY A 395 -17.32 -19.28 -22.74
C GLY A 395 -15.80 -19.16 -22.98
N THR A 396 -15.27 -17.98 -23.18
CA THR A 396 -13.84 -17.74 -23.45
C THR A 396 -13.02 -17.77 -22.16
N VAL A 397 -11.97 -18.57 -22.16
CA VAL A 397 -10.98 -18.62 -21.07
C VAL A 397 -9.78 -17.76 -21.48
N PHE A 398 -9.36 -16.87 -20.59
CA PHE A 398 -8.22 -15.98 -20.78
C PHE A 398 -7.02 -16.44 -19.97
N GLU A 399 -5.85 -16.49 -20.58
CA GLU A 399 -4.59 -16.68 -19.89
C GLU A 399 -4.07 -15.35 -19.34
N TYR A 400 -3.65 -15.35 -18.10
CA TYR A 400 -3.18 -14.15 -17.41
C TYR A 400 -1.81 -14.39 -16.79
N VAL A 401 -0.81 -13.62 -17.21
CA VAL A 401 0.58 -13.73 -16.77
C VAL A 401 0.91 -12.60 -15.80
N ALA A 402 1.33 -12.94 -14.59
CA ALA A 402 1.78 -11.97 -13.60
C ALA A 402 2.94 -12.51 -12.74
N ASP A 403 3.54 -11.63 -11.94
CA ASP A 403 4.58 -12.01 -10.98
C ASP A 403 4.02 -12.77 -9.76
N GLY A 404 4.87 -13.01 -8.77
CA GLY A 404 4.51 -13.74 -7.54
C GLY A 404 3.67 -12.97 -6.52
N LEU A 405 3.17 -11.77 -6.82
CA LEU A 405 2.37 -11.00 -5.87
C LEU A 405 1.04 -11.70 -5.53
N PRO A 406 0.77 -12.00 -4.23
CA PRO A 406 -0.44 -12.74 -3.83
C PRO A 406 -1.76 -12.04 -4.18
N SER A 407 -1.74 -10.71 -4.36
CA SER A 407 -2.94 -9.95 -4.74
C SER A 407 -3.52 -10.36 -6.09
N TYR A 408 -2.68 -10.84 -7.02
CA TYR A 408 -3.15 -11.37 -8.31
C TYR A 408 -3.93 -12.68 -8.13
N ASP A 409 -3.40 -13.63 -7.31
CA ASP A 409 -4.10 -14.88 -7.02
C ASP A 409 -5.47 -14.59 -6.40
N SER A 410 -5.45 -13.73 -5.37
CA SER A 410 -6.66 -13.35 -4.66
C SER A 410 -7.69 -12.65 -5.54
N ALA A 411 -7.24 -11.77 -6.45
CA ALA A 411 -8.13 -11.04 -7.34
C ALA A 411 -8.76 -11.96 -8.40
N ILE A 412 -7.96 -12.85 -8.99
CA ILE A 412 -8.45 -13.79 -10.03
C ILE A 412 -9.41 -14.80 -9.42
N MET A 413 -9.10 -15.36 -8.25
CA MET A 413 -10.03 -16.24 -7.54
C MET A 413 -11.34 -15.52 -7.18
N ALA A 414 -11.26 -14.24 -6.75
CA ALA A 414 -12.46 -13.44 -6.46
C ALA A 414 -13.27 -13.14 -7.72
N TYR A 415 -12.60 -12.91 -8.86
CA TYR A 415 -13.25 -12.67 -10.15
C TYR A 415 -13.96 -13.93 -10.66
N ASN A 416 -13.31 -15.11 -10.58
CA ASN A 416 -13.85 -16.38 -11.04
C ASN A 416 -14.94 -16.96 -10.10
N LYS A 417 -15.10 -16.38 -8.90
CA LYS A 417 -16.04 -16.90 -7.92
C LYS A 417 -17.48 -16.89 -8.43
N GLY A 418 -18.11 -18.05 -8.38
CA GLY A 418 -19.50 -18.25 -8.79
C GLY A 418 -19.70 -18.54 -10.29
N LEU A 419 -18.63 -18.51 -11.07
CA LEU A 419 -18.67 -18.97 -12.46
C LEU A 419 -18.61 -20.49 -12.53
N PRO A 420 -19.30 -21.12 -13.51
CA PRO A 420 -19.26 -22.57 -13.72
C PRO A 420 -17.87 -23.06 -14.16
N LYS A 421 -17.08 -22.20 -14.79
CA LYS A 421 -15.70 -22.44 -15.22
C LYS A 421 -14.88 -21.17 -15.01
N ASP A 422 -13.60 -21.34 -14.65
CA ASP A 422 -12.68 -20.22 -14.52
C ASP A 422 -12.55 -19.46 -15.84
N LYS A 423 -12.88 -18.15 -15.81
CA LYS A 423 -12.77 -17.26 -16.97
C LYS A 423 -11.35 -16.74 -17.15
N ILE A 424 -10.59 -16.61 -16.05
CA ILE A 424 -9.19 -16.18 -16.04
C ILE A 424 -8.35 -17.28 -15.40
N VAL A 425 -7.38 -17.81 -16.15
CA VAL A 425 -6.38 -18.78 -15.68
C VAL A 425 -5.05 -18.05 -15.52
N ARG A 426 -4.47 -18.11 -14.33
CA ARG A 426 -3.23 -17.39 -14.02
C ARG A 426 -2.00 -18.27 -14.21
N HIS A 427 -0.99 -17.69 -14.87
CA HIS A 427 0.37 -18.21 -14.98
C HIS A 427 1.33 -17.32 -14.19
N LYS A 428 2.07 -17.93 -13.28
CA LYS A 428 2.99 -17.21 -12.39
C LYS A 428 4.40 -17.26 -12.95
N VAL A 429 4.96 -16.11 -13.33
CA VAL A 429 6.33 -15.97 -13.79
C VAL A 429 7.17 -15.23 -12.76
N VAL A 430 8.08 -15.93 -12.08
CA VAL A 430 8.91 -15.39 -11.02
C VAL A 430 10.38 -15.37 -11.44
N GLY A 431 10.98 -14.17 -11.41
CA GLY A 431 12.40 -13.98 -11.69
C GLY A 431 12.76 -14.02 -13.18
N LEU A 432 14.06 -13.92 -13.44
CA LEU A 432 14.66 -13.97 -14.79
C LEU A 432 15.65 -15.12 -14.93
N GLU A 433 16.09 -15.70 -13.81
CA GLU A 433 17.06 -16.78 -13.71
C GLU A 433 16.38 -18.00 -13.06
N ASN A 434 16.84 -19.21 -13.37
CA ASN A 434 16.33 -20.48 -12.83
C ASN A 434 14.81 -20.66 -13.01
N LEU A 435 14.34 -20.38 -14.22
CA LEU A 435 12.91 -20.50 -14.55
C LEU A 435 12.49 -21.97 -14.59
N ASP A 436 11.35 -22.25 -13.95
CA ASP A 436 10.61 -23.48 -14.16
C ASP A 436 10.02 -23.55 -15.59
N THR A 437 9.39 -24.66 -15.95
CA THR A 437 8.85 -24.87 -17.30
C THR A 437 7.79 -23.84 -17.66
N GLU A 438 6.85 -23.56 -16.75
CA GLU A 438 5.79 -22.57 -16.92
C GLU A 438 6.37 -21.16 -17.07
N SER A 439 7.30 -20.76 -16.19
CA SER A 439 7.94 -19.44 -16.28
C SER A 439 8.74 -19.25 -17.58
N LYS A 440 9.31 -20.33 -18.16
CA LYS A 440 9.99 -20.25 -19.46
C LYS A 440 9.03 -19.99 -20.61
N GLU A 441 7.89 -20.65 -20.62
CA GLU A 441 6.87 -20.54 -21.64
C GLU A 441 6.26 -19.14 -21.67
N TYR A 442 5.89 -18.60 -20.50
CA TYR A 442 5.20 -17.33 -20.37
C TYR A 442 6.14 -16.12 -20.18
N ARG A 443 7.47 -16.30 -20.17
CA ARG A 443 8.46 -15.24 -19.97
C ARG A 443 8.31 -14.08 -20.93
N GLN A 444 8.01 -14.34 -22.19
CA GLN A 444 7.83 -13.30 -23.22
C GLN A 444 6.75 -12.27 -22.83
N PHE A 445 5.66 -12.71 -22.23
CA PHE A 445 4.56 -11.84 -21.79
C PHE A 445 5.01 -10.96 -20.61
N LYS A 446 5.77 -11.51 -19.65
CA LYS A 446 6.37 -10.73 -18.57
C LYS A 446 7.29 -9.63 -19.10
N GLN A 447 8.09 -9.91 -20.13
CA GLN A 447 8.95 -8.91 -20.75
C GLN A 447 8.16 -7.78 -21.44
N ILE A 448 6.99 -8.09 -22.00
CA ILE A 448 6.13 -7.08 -22.64
C ILE A 448 5.65 -6.06 -21.61
N ILE A 449 5.11 -6.51 -20.49
CA ILE A 449 4.61 -5.62 -19.43
C ILE A 449 5.75 -4.85 -18.76
N GLU A 450 6.93 -5.44 -18.58
CA GLU A 450 8.11 -4.75 -18.05
C GLU A 450 8.58 -3.62 -18.97
N ARG A 451 8.51 -3.82 -20.30
CA ARG A 451 8.80 -2.76 -21.28
C ARG A 451 7.77 -1.63 -21.22
N LEU A 452 6.48 -1.96 -21.06
CA LEU A 452 5.44 -0.96 -20.83
C LEU A 452 5.73 -0.14 -19.57
N ASN A 453 6.01 -0.80 -18.45
CA ASN A 453 6.36 -0.13 -17.18
C ASN A 453 7.59 0.77 -17.32
N ARG A 454 8.59 0.36 -18.08
CA ARG A 454 9.78 1.17 -18.38
C ARG A 454 9.40 2.39 -19.22
N THR A 455 8.56 2.23 -20.22
CA THR A 455 8.04 3.33 -21.04
C THR A 455 7.23 4.31 -20.18
N TYR A 456 6.34 3.82 -19.33
CA TYR A 456 5.56 4.66 -18.42
C TYR A 456 6.47 5.44 -17.44
N LYS A 457 7.50 4.79 -16.90
CA LYS A 457 8.49 5.45 -16.04
C LYS A 457 9.27 6.55 -16.77
N PHE A 458 9.56 6.39 -18.05
CA PHE A 458 10.16 7.46 -18.86
C PHE A 458 9.28 8.73 -18.84
N HIS A 459 7.96 8.58 -18.91
CA HIS A 459 7.03 9.71 -18.88
C HIS A 459 6.79 10.28 -17.48
N THR A 460 6.97 9.50 -16.41
CA THR A 460 6.70 9.95 -15.03
C THR A 460 7.93 10.55 -14.33
N ARG A 461 9.14 10.03 -14.59
CA ARG A 461 10.40 10.47 -13.94
C ARG A 461 10.70 11.97 -14.09
N PRO A 462 10.54 12.61 -15.28
CA PRO A 462 10.85 14.03 -15.45
C PRO A 462 10.00 14.96 -14.59
N ARG A 463 8.91 14.46 -14.00
CA ARG A 463 8.00 15.23 -13.15
C ARG A 463 8.40 15.23 -11.68
N ALA A 464 9.38 14.42 -11.29
CA ALA A 464 9.85 14.26 -9.91
C ALA A 464 8.71 13.97 -8.89
N GLY A 465 7.65 13.31 -9.33
CA GLY A 465 6.44 13.03 -8.56
C GLY A 465 5.26 13.96 -8.89
N PHE A 466 4.10 13.60 -8.35
CA PHE A 466 2.85 14.31 -8.55
C PHE A 466 2.42 15.01 -7.27
N LYS A 467 1.87 16.22 -7.41
CA LYS A 467 1.34 16.99 -6.27
C LYS A 467 -0.03 16.49 -5.80
N THR A 468 -0.77 15.82 -6.69
CA THR A 468 -2.12 15.31 -6.40
C THR A 468 -2.31 13.94 -7.05
N PHE A 469 -3.13 13.11 -6.44
CA PHE A 469 -3.53 11.81 -6.99
C PHE A 469 -4.25 11.99 -8.34
N GLU A 470 -5.13 12.98 -8.41
CA GLU A 470 -5.86 13.36 -9.64
C GLU A 470 -4.91 13.66 -10.81
N GLY A 471 -3.84 14.42 -10.57
CA GLY A 471 -2.84 14.71 -11.61
C GLY A 471 -2.11 13.46 -12.12
N ALA A 472 -1.90 12.47 -11.27
CA ALA A 472 -1.32 11.19 -11.68
C ALA A 472 -2.31 10.35 -12.49
N VAL A 473 -3.60 10.32 -12.11
CA VAL A 473 -4.68 9.67 -12.86
C VAL A 473 -4.81 10.30 -14.25
N CYS A 474 -4.89 11.63 -14.33
CA CYS A 474 -4.96 12.36 -15.60
C CYS A 474 -3.79 12.03 -16.54
N LEU A 475 -2.56 12.04 -16.01
CA LEU A 475 -1.40 11.65 -16.83
C LEU A 475 -1.52 10.22 -17.34
N THR A 476 -1.97 9.28 -16.50
CA THR A 476 -2.08 7.88 -16.88
C THR A 476 -3.10 7.68 -18.00
N VAL A 477 -4.25 8.35 -17.94
CA VAL A 477 -5.24 8.33 -19.04
C VAL A 477 -4.64 8.84 -20.35
N LEU A 478 -3.95 9.99 -20.31
CA LEU A 478 -3.30 10.56 -21.50
C LEU A 478 -2.17 9.65 -22.01
N PHE A 479 -1.42 9.03 -21.11
CA PHE A 479 -0.40 8.05 -21.48
C PHE A 479 -1.00 6.83 -22.18
N VAL A 480 -2.11 6.30 -21.68
CA VAL A 480 -2.81 5.16 -22.32
C VAL A 480 -3.32 5.56 -23.70
N ALA A 481 -3.91 6.73 -23.85
CA ALA A 481 -4.33 7.25 -25.16
C ALA A 481 -3.15 7.35 -26.13
N PHE A 482 -2.04 7.96 -25.71
CA PHE A 482 -0.83 8.04 -26.51
C PHE A 482 -0.28 6.64 -26.86
N TYR A 483 -0.15 5.76 -25.87
CA TYR A 483 0.44 4.44 -26.04
C TYR A 483 -0.38 3.57 -27.01
N ASN A 484 -1.71 3.54 -26.85
CA ASN A 484 -2.59 2.71 -27.65
C ASN A 484 -2.84 3.27 -29.05
N PHE A 485 -3.04 4.58 -29.19
CA PHE A 485 -3.60 5.16 -30.42
C PHE A 485 -2.60 5.93 -31.28
N MET A 486 -1.45 6.34 -30.71
CA MET A 486 -0.52 7.23 -31.43
C MET A 486 0.91 6.66 -31.50
N ARG A 487 1.32 5.85 -30.52
CA ARG A 487 2.69 5.37 -30.45
C ARG A 487 2.90 4.18 -31.37
N SER A 488 3.75 4.32 -32.38
CA SER A 488 4.18 3.21 -33.22
C SER A 488 5.09 2.23 -32.46
N HIS A 489 4.94 0.95 -32.75
CA HIS A 489 5.72 -0.12 -32.14
C HIS A 489 6.49 -0.91 -33.20
N SER A 490 7.80 -1.07 -33.02
CA SER A 490 8.64 -1.86 -33.94
C SER A 490 8.19 -3.32 -34.05
N SER A 491 7.75 -3.91 -32.94
CA SER A 491 7.18 -5.28 -32.91
C SER A 491 5.86 -5.42 -33.66
N LEU A 492 5.17 -4.32 -33.94
CA LEU A 492 3.96 -4.26 -34.76
C LEU A 492 4.23 -3.70 -36.17
N LYS A 493 5.48 -3.80 -36.66
CA LYS A 493 5.91 -3.30 -37.97
C LYS A 493 5.62 -1.80 -38.16
N GLY A 494 5.75 -1.02 -37.09
CA GLY A 494 5.50 0.42 -37.10
C GLY A 494 4.04 0.82 -36.86
N ASN A 495 3.11 -0.13 -36.73
CA ASN A 495 1.72 0.16 -36.42
C ASN A 495 1.52 0.52 -34.94
N VAL A 496 0.42 1.17 -34.63
CA VAL A 496 -0.07 1.43 -33.28
C VAL A 496 -0.81 0.21 -32.73
N PRO A 497 -0.86 0.00 -31.41
CA PRO A 497 -1.59 -1.11 -30.79
C PRO A 497 -3.09 -1.13 -31.14
N VAL A 498 -3.72 0.02 -31.20
CA VAL A 498 -5.14 0.17 -31.54
C VAL A 498 -5.29 1.18 -32.67
N GLN A 499 -5.70 0.72 -33.85
CA GLN A 499 -5.95 1.59 -34.99
C GLN A 499 -7.33 2.21 -34.87
N LEU A 500 -7.39 3.54 -34.88
CA LEU A 500 -8.62 4.31 -34.93
C LEU A 500 -8.80 4.89 -36.34
N GLU A 501 -9.96 4.69 -36.95
CA GLU A 501 -10.24 5.21 -38.28
C GLU A 501 -10.07 6.74 -38.36
N CYS A 502 -10.43 7.46 -37.29
CA CYS A 502 -10.27 8.91 -37.23
C CYS A 502 -8.81 9.39 -37.23
N LEU A 503 -7.83 8.50 -36.95
CA LEU A 503 -6.40 8.81 -36.93
C LEU A 503 -5.62 8.23 -38.12
N LYS A 504 -6.22 7.41 -38.96
CA LYS A 504 -5.55 6.59 -39.99
C LYS A 504 -4.61 7.34 -40.93
N ASN A 505 -4.96 8.57 -41.26
CA ASN A 505 -4.21 9.39 -42.22
C ASN A 505 -3.55 10.61 -41.57
N ILE A 506 -3.37 10.58 -40.25
CA ILE A 506 -2.77 11.67 -39.49
C ILE A 506 -1.41 11.25 -38.97
N GLU A 507 -0.36 11.94 -39.41
CA GLU A 507 1.02 11.63 -38.99
C GLU A 507 1.49 12.47 -37.80
N LEU A 508 0.99 13.71 -37.67
CA LEU A 508 1.48 14.66 -36.68
C LEU A 508 0.73 14.54 -35.35
N TYR A 509 1.46 14.36 -34.26
CA TYR A 509 0.88 14.26 -32.92
C TYR A 509 -0.06 15.42 -32.55
N PRO A 510 0.24 16.70 -32.83
CA PRO A 510 -0.72 17.77 -32.53
C PRO A 510 -2.05 17.61 -33.23
N GLN A 511 -2.05 17.15 -34.49
CA GLN A 511 -3.27 16.88 -35.23
C GLN A 511 -4.04 15.69 -34.65
N MET A 512 -3.32 14.61 -34.28
CA MET A 512 -3.93 13.46 -33.61
C MET A 512 -4.62 13.87 -32.29
N TRP A 513 -3.96 14.67 -31.43
CA TRP A 513 -4.57 15.18 -30.21
C TRP A 513 -5.81 16.04 -30.51
N ASN A 514 -5.73 16.92 -31.48
CA ASN A 514 -6.86 17.76 -31.83
C ASN A 514 -8.06 16.92 -32.28
N THR A 515 -7.81 15.90 -33.11
CA THR A 515 -8.85 14.98 -33.59
C THR A 515 -9.46 14.18 -32.43
N LEU A 516 -8.63 13.61 -31.52
CA LEU A 516 -9.13 12.87 -30.35
C LEU A 516 -9.98 13.74 -29.42
N LEU A 517 -9.54 14.97 -29.15
CA LEU A 517 -10.29 15.91 -28.30
C LEU A 517 -11.64 16.26 -28.96
N SER A 518 -11.67 16.44 -30.28
CA SER A 518 -12.91 16.73 -31.02
C SER A 518 -13.87 15.54 -31.09
N GLN A 519 -13.34 14.29 -31.12
CA GLN A 519 -14.15 13.08 -31.11
C GLN A 519 -14.72 12.75 -29.74
N ALA A 520 -14.07 13.21 -28.67
CA ALA A 520 -14.48 12.98 -27.31
C ALA A 520 -15.42 14.07 -26.75
N ALA A 521 -15.53 15.21 -27.43
CA ALA A 521 -16.40 16.31 -27.07
C ALA A 521 -17.85 16.07 -27.53
#